data_f5d894f7580e1b02516c2cecfc37010a
#
_entry.id   f5d894f7580e1b02516c2cecfc37010a
#
_cell.length_a   1.000
_cell.length_b   1.000
_cell.length_c   1.000
_cell.angle_alpha   90.00
_cell.angle_beta   90.00
_cell.angle_gamma   90.00
#
_symmetry.space_group_name_H-M   'P 1'
#
loop_
_entity.id
_entity.type
_entity.pdbx_description
1 polymer ?
#
loop_
_entity_poly.entity_id
_entity_poly.type
_entity_poly.pdbx_seq_one_letter_code
_entity_poly.pdbx_strand_id
1 'polypeptide(L)'
;MNKKVLETLEYNKIKEQLSAFLTTDRGQAVVDQLTPSADFNEVSRRLAETEDGANIVRLRGEIPVPKLTEIAPYMKRLRIENASLSGTELAHITKLLRAVKTIHDFFEDFQEESVTLTVVSQTVDQLTLMPEITKRMMQSIDDDGRILDDASAELRAIRRTIVRTQNDIRSRMGKYLKGADAKYLTESIITMRDDRFVIPIRAEYKQHFGGIVHDQSASGQTLYVEPSNVVEMNNQLRRDQLAERAEERRILAELTDLLRPSRHELLANMNLVGRLDFVNAKAKLAHQLGAVLPEVSQENIVNLRQARHPLIAREKVVANDIQLGKDYNTIIITGPNTGGKTITLKTVGLLQLMGQSGLFITANEESQIGVFDDVFADIGDDQSIEANLSTFSSHMDNIISILNKLTSRSLVLLDELGAGTTRKKGLLWQWQSLTQFINENVN
;
A
#
# COMPACT_ATOMS: atom_id res chain seq x y z
N MET A 1 -21.01 -8.65 -10.15
CA MET A 1 -20.27 -9.25 -11.30
C MET A 1 -19.61 -10.56 -10.91
N ASN A 2 -19.62 -11.56 -11.81
CA ASN A 2 -19.08 -12.88 -11.55
C ASN A 2 -17.54 -12.88 -11.58
N LYS A 3 -16.91 -13.54 -10.59
CA LYS A 3 -15.45 -13.66 -10.46
C LYS A 3 -14.79 -14.28 -11.71
N LYS A 4 -15.44 -15.27 -12.33
CA LYS A 4 -14.99 -15.90 -13.58
C LYS A 4 -14.84 -14.91 -14.72
N VAL A 5 -15.75 -13.93 -14.85
CA VAL A 5 -15.69 -12.89 -15.89
C VAL A 5 -14.50 -11.97 -15.70
N LEU A 6 -14.18 -11.60 -14.45
CA LEU A 6 -12.99 -10.78 -14.12
C LEU A 6 -11.69 -11.49 -14.54
N GLU A 7 -11.63 -12.80 -14.38
CA GLU A 7 -10.49 -13.63 -14.81
C GLU A 7 -10.43 -13.75 -16.33
N THR A 8 -11.55 -14.10 -17.00
CA THR A 8 -11.64 -14.24 -18.46
C THR A 8 -11.24 -12.96 -19.19
N LEU A 9 -11.67 -11.80 -18.69
CA LEU A 9 -11.35 -10.48 -19.23
C LEU A 9 -10.02 -9.90 -18.71
N GLU A 10 -9.25 -10.67 -17.95
CA GLU A 10 -7.93 -10.29 -17.42
C GLU A 10 -7.93 -9.02 -16.54
N TYR A 11 -9.07 -8.70 -15.91
CA TYR A 11 -9.20 -7.52 -15.06
C TYR A 11 -8.23 -7.53 -13.86
N ASN A 12 -7.90 -8.73 -13.35
CA ASN A 12 -6.93 -8.88 -12.28
C ASN A 12 -5.53 -8.36 -12.66
N LYS A 13 -5.13 -8.45 -13.94
CA LYS A 13 -3.86 -7.88 -14.41
C LYS A 13 -3.85 -6.35 -14.36
N ILE A 14 -5.01 -5.71 -14.57
CA ILE A 14 -5.16 -4.25 -14.38
C ILE A 14 -5.00 -3.90 -12.90
N LYS A 15 -5.58 -4.68 -11.99
CA LYS A 15 -5.39 -4.51 -10.54
C LYS A 15 -3.92 -4.69 -10.13
N GLU A 16 -3.21 -5.66 -10.70
CA GLU A 16 -1.77 -5.86 -10.47
C GLU A 16 -0.94 -4.64 -10.93
N GLN A 17 -1.24 -4.11 -12.13
CA GLN A 17 -0.58 -2.88 -12.60
C GLN A 17 -0.90 -1.68 -11.70
N LEU A 18 -2.13 -1.54 -11.23
CA LEU A 18 -2.54 -0.50 -10.30
C LEU A 18 -1.80 -0.62 -8.95
N SER A 19 -1.67 -1.84 -8.43
CA SER A 19 -0.96 -2.14 -7.19
C SER A 19 0.52 -1.76 -7.25
N ALA A 20 1.15 -1.82 -8.43
CA ALA A 20 2.56 -1.44 -8.60
C ALA A 20 2.83 0.06 -8.31
N PHE A 21 1.81 0.91 -8.34
CA PHE A 21 1.92 2.33 -8.04
C PHE A 21 1.63 2.70 -6.58
N LEU A 22 1.17 1.75 -5.78
CA LEU A 22 0.82 1.99 -4.38
C LEU A 22 2.07 2.03 -3.48
N THR A 23 1.98 2.84 -2.44
CA THR A 23 3.01 3.01 -1.42
C THR A 23 2.57 2.54 -0.04
N THR A 24 1.26 2.32 0.16
CA THR A 24 0.67 1.98 1.45
C THR A 24 -0.13 0.67 1.42
N ASP A 25 -0.10 -0.08 2.52
CA ASP A 25 -0.92 -1.30 2.68
C ASP A 25 -2.44 -0.98 2.64
N ARG A 26 -2.83 0.24 3.06
CA ARG A 26 -4.23 0.68 2.99
C ARG A 26 -4.67 0.97 1.57
N GLY A 27 -3.82 1.54 0.73
CA GLY A 27 -4.05 1.67 -0.70
C GLY A 27 -4.23 0.30 -1.36
N GLN A 28 -3.38 -0.68 -1.00
CA GLN A 28 -3.50 -2.06 -1.48
C GLN A 28 -4.84 -2.68 -1.07
N ALA A 29 -5.29 -2.50 0.18
CA ALA A 29 -6.59 -3.01 0.62
C ALA A 29 -7.77 -2.41 -0.17
N VAL A 30 -7.66 -1.15 -0.63
CA VAL A 30 -8.66 -0.54 -1.53
C VAL A 30 -8.66 -1.22 -2.90
N VAL A 31 -7.48 -1.48 -3.49
CA VAL A 31 -7.36 -2.18 -4.77
C VAL A 31 -7.86 -3.63 -4.67
N ASP A 32 -7.58 -4.32 -3.57
CA ASP A 32 -8.05 -5.71 -3.36
C ASP A 32 -9.58 -5.80 -3.38
N GLN A 33 -10.27 -4.80 -2.85
CA GLN A 33 -11.73 -4.70 -2.82
C GLN A 33 -12.31 -4.03 -4.06
N LEU A 34 -11.48 -3.53 -4.99
CA LEU A 34 -11.95 -2.84 -6.18
C LEU A 34 -12.72 -3.80 -7.09
N THR A 35 -13.97 -3.45 -7.33
CA THR A 35 -14.88 -4.16 -8.25
C THR A 35 -15.68 -3.16 -9.06
N PRO A 36 -16.07 -3.51 -10.30
CA PRO A 36 -16.96 -2.68 -11.10
C PRO A 36 -18.31 -2.47 -10.41
N SER A 37 -18.83 -1.24 -10.44
CA SER A 37 -20.12 -0.88 -9.87
C SER A 37 -21.21 -0.86 -10.94
N ALA A 38 -22.44 -1.24 -10.58
CA ALA A 38 -23.64 -1.11 -11.40
C ALA A 38 -24.44 0.18 -11.10
N ASP A 39 -23.96 1.01 -10.18
CA ASP A 39 -24.58 2.28 -9.82
C ASP A 39 -23.93 3.43 -10.60
N PHE A 40 -24.75 4.14 -11.36
CA PHE A 40 -24.30 5.27 -12.19
C PHE A 40 -23.62 6.38 -11.38
N ASN A 41 -24.19 6.73 -10.23
CA ASN A 41 -23.65 7.82 -9.40
C ASN A 41 -22.30 7.42 -8.81
N GLU A 42 -22.17 6.15 -8.39
CA GLU A 42 -20.91 5.63 -7.86
C GLU A 42 -19.83 5.57 -8.95
N VAL A 43 -20.16 5.10 -10.16
CA VAL A 43 -19.23 5.08 -11.32
C VAL A 43 -18.76 6.49 -11.65
N SER A 44 -19.69 7.43 -11.78
CA SER A 44 -19.39 8.84 -12.07
C SER A 44 -18.50 9.47 -11.00
N ARG A 45 -18.82 9.23 -9.72
CA ARG A 45 -18.00 9.72 -8.59
C ARG A 45 -16.58 9.13 -8.61
N ARG A 46 -16.45 7.83 -8.91
CA ARG A 46 -15.13 7.16 -8.98
C ARG A 46 -14.29 7.66 -10.14
N LEU A 47 -14.91 7.98 -11.27
CA LEU A 47 -14.24 8.58 -12.43
C LEU A 47 -13.83 10.02 -12.16
N ALA A 48 -14.69 10.84 -11.52
CA ALA A 48 -14.34 12.19 -11.09
C ALA A 48 -13.18 12.18 -10.08
N GLU A 49 -13.13 11.20 -9.16
CA GLU A 49 -11.98 11.02 -8.26
C GLU A 49 -10.68 10.72 -9.03
N THR A 50 -10.75 9.96 -10.12
CA THR A 50 -9.60 9.68 -10.99
C THR A 50 -9.20 10.90 -11.81
N GLU A 51 -10.15 11.70 -12.25
CA GLU A 51 -9.93 12.96 -12.95
C GLU A 51 -9.23 13.98 -12.04
N ASP A 52 -9.69 14.13 -10.80
CA ASP A 52 -9.00 14.94 -9.80
C ASP A 52 -7.54 14.50 -9.64
N GLY A 53 -7.30 13.19 -9.50
CA GLY A 53 -5.95 12.63 -9.42
C GLY A 53 -5.11 12.89 -10.67
N ALA A 54 -5.68 12.75 -11.87
CA ALA A 54 -4.99 13.03 -13.13
C ALA A 54 -4.62 14.51 -13.25
N ASN A 55 -5.49 15.42 -12.81
CA ASN A 55 -5.23 16.86 -12.76
C ASN A 55 -4.09 17.19 -11.77
N ILE A 56 -4.10 16.57 -10.59
CA ILE A 56 -3.03 16.74 -9.60
C ILE A 56 -1.69 16.27 -10.18
N VAL A 57 -1.65 15.08 -10.78
CA VAL A 57 -0.42 14.53 -11.38
C VAL A 57 0.09 15.44 -12.50
N ARG A 58 -0.79 15.98 -13.32
CA ARG A 58 -0.43 16.89 -14.41
C ARG A 58 0.13 18.23 -13.93
N LEU A 59 -0.38 18.79 -12.83
CA LEU A 59 -0.05 20.15 -12.35
C LEU A 59 1.06 20.15 -11.31
N ARG A 60 1.10 19.19 -10.41
CA ARG A 60 1.98 19.18 -9.24
C ARG A 60 2.77 17.86 -9.05
N GLY A 61 2.64 16.92 -9.99
CA GLY A 61 3.31 15.63 -9.93
C GLY A 61 2.46 14.57 -9.22
N GLU A 62 2.45 14.51 -7.90
CA GLU A 62 1.66 13.54 -7.14
C GLU A 62 1.33 14.04 -5.74
N ILE A 63 0.29 13.50 -5.14
CA ILE A 63 0.00 13.72 -3.72
C ILE A 63 1.17 13.12 -2.91
N PRO A 64 1.77 13.85 -1.96
CA PRO A 64 2.96 13.41 -1.24
C PRO A 64 2.64 12.34 -0.17
N VAL A 65 2.27 11.14 -0.60
CA VAL A 65 1.98 10.00 0.27
C VAL A 65 3.26 9.19 0.47
N PRO A 66 3.86 9.18 1.68
CA PRO A 66 5.04 8.38 1.96
C PRO A 66 4.68 6.92 2.21
N LYS A 67 5.66 6.03 2.15
CA LYS A 67 5.48 4.65 2.62
C LYS A 67 5.15 4.65 4.11
N LEU A 68 3.98 4.11 4.48
CA LEU A 68 3.48 4.03 5.86
C LEU A 68 3.34 2.58 6.29
N THR A 69 3.59 2.34 7.57
CA THR A 69 3.33 1.05 8.22
C THR A 69 1.92 1.03 8.80
N GLU A 70 1.24 -0.11 8.73
CA GLU A 70 -0.09 -0.30 9.29
C GLU A 70 -0.11 -0.10 10.82
N ILE A 71 -0.95 0.82 11.31
CA ILE A 71 -1.04 1.17 12.72
C ILE A 71 -2.23 0.55 13.46
N ALA A 72 -3.13 -0.15 12.79
CA ALA A 72 -4.31 -0.74 13.44
C ALA A 72 -3.97 -1.67 14.63
N PRO A 73 -2.88 -2.47 14.59
CA PRO A 73 -2.46 -3.26 15.76
C PRO A 73 -2.13 -2.38 16.96
N TYR A 74 -1.50 -1.22 16.75
CA TYR A 74 -1.13 -0.28 17.82
C TYR A 74 -2.38 0.34 18.43
N MET A 75 -3.36 0.71 17.62
CA MET A 75 -4.64 1.26 18.07
C MET A 75 -5.45 0.27 18.91
N LYS A 76 -5.32 -1.04 18.66
CA LYS A 76 -5.91 -2.07 19.53
C LYS A 76 -5.24 -2.07 20.92
N ARG A 77 -3.91 -1.92 20.99
CA ARG A 77 -3.17 -1.84 22.25
C ARG A 77 -3.50 -0.58 23.05
N LEU A 78 -3.77 0.55 22.40
CA LEU A 78 -4.19 1.78 23.06
C LEU A 78 -5.51 1.65 23.84
N ARG A 79 -6.30 0.59 23.61
CA ARG A 79 -7.51 0.29 24.39
C ARG A 79 -7.20 -0.34 25.75
N ILE A 80 -6.01 -0.90 25.89
CA ILE A 80 -5.60 -1.60 27.13
C ILE A 80 -5.01 -0.56 28.07
N GLU A 81 -5.59 -0.45 29.24
CA GLU A 81 -5.09 0.43 30.29
C GLU A 81 -3.65 0.04 30.68
N ASN A 82 -2.78 1.03 30.89
CA ASN A 82 -1.37 0.86 31.21
C ASN A 82 -0.49 0.15 30.12
N ALA A 83 -1.04 -0.19 28.95
CA ALA A 83 -0.21 -0.63 27.85
C ALA A 83 0.56 0.54 27.26
N SER A 84 1.86 0.36 27.01
CA SER A 84 2.73 1.33 26.36
C SER A 84 3.15 0.82 24.98
N LEU A 85 3.26 1.73 24.02
CA LEU A 85 3.83 1.47 22.71
C LEU A 85 5.36 1.57 22.78
N SER A 86 6.03 0.82 21.94
CA SER A 86 7.48 0.93 21.75
C SER A 86 7.83 2.21 20.98
N GLY A 87 9.10 2.62 21.04
CA GLY A 87 9.59 3.77 20.27
C GLY A 87 9.37 3.61 18.77
N THR A 88 9.59 2.43 18.22
CA THR A 88 9.36 2.13 16.78
C THR A 88 7.87 2.27 16.40
N GLU A 89 6.95 1.79 17.26
CA GLU A 89 5.51 1.93 17.00
C GLU A 89 5.07 3.40 17.05
N LEU A 90 5.62 4.17 17.97
CA LEU A 90 5.40 5.62 18.08
C LEU A 90 6.00 6.37 16.89
N ALA A 91 7.17 5.96 16.38
CA ALA A 91 7.77 6.52 15.15
C ALA A 91 6.87 6.30 13.93
N HIS A 92 6.25 5.11 13.78
CA HIS A 92 5.29 4.85 12.71
C HIS A 92 4.08 5.80 12.79
N ILE A 93 3.54 6.05 14.00
CA ILE A 93 2.44 7.00 14.19
C ILE A 93 2.91 8.43 13.91
N THR A 94 4.11 8.81 14.35
CA THR A 94 4.70 10.13 14.06
C THR A 94 4.82 10.36 12.55
N LYS A 95 5.24 9.34 11.81
CA LYS A 95 5.32 9.40 10.34
C LYS A 95 3.96 9.63 9.70
N LEU A 96 2.89 8.96 10.19
CA LEU A 96 1.53 9.23 9.73
C LEU A 96 1.10 10.66 10.03
N LEU A 97 1.32 11.16 11.25
CA LEU A 97 0.97 12.53 11.64
C LEU A 97 1.66 13.57 10.75
N ARG A 98 2.95 13.36 10.44
CA ARG A 98 3.71 14.19 9.50
C ARG A 98 3.16 14.12 8.09
N ALA A 99 2.81 12.91 7.61
CA ALA A 99 2.23 12.70 6.30
C ALA A 99 0.91 13.46 6.14
N VAL A 100 0.01 13.37 7.15
CA VAL A 100 -1.27 14.09 7.15
C VAL A 100 -1.04 15.61 7.05
N LYS A 101 -0.08 16.15 7.82
CA LYS A 101 0.27 17.57 7.73
C LYS A 101 0.80 17.93 6.33
N THR A 102 1.74 17.16 5.80
CA THR A 102 2.33 17.42 4.48
C THR A 102 1.29 17.36 3.36
N ILE A 103 0.34 16.41 3.45
CA ILE A 103 -0.77 16.30 2.49
C ILE A 103 -1.68 17.52 2.61
N HIS A 104 -2.04 17.92 3.83
CA HIS A 104 -2.88 19.11 4.03
C HIS A 104 -2.21 20.36 3.47
N ASP A 105 -0.94 20.63 3.81
CA ASP A 105 -0.18 21.76 3.30
C ASP A 105 -0.12 21.75 1.75
N PHE A 106 0.09 20.56 1.15
CA PHE A 106 0.07 20.39 -0.31
C PHE A 106 -1.26 20.83 -0.94
N PHE A 107 -2.39 20.51 -0.33
CA PHE A 107 -3.71 20.88 -0.86
C PHE A 107 -4.07 22.34 -0.55
N GLU A 108 -3.55 22.95 0.51
CA GLU A 108 -3.64 24.40 0.70
C GLU A 108 -2.95 25.14 -0.45
N ASP A 109 -1.72 24.74 -0.81
CA ASP A 109 -0.98 25.32 -1.94
C ASP A 109 -1.66 25.02 -3.29
N PHE A 110 -2.40 23.88 -3.40
CA PHE A 110 -3.11 23.51 -4.63
C PHE A 110 -4.32 24.39 -4.91
N GLN A 111 -4.92 25.04 -3.90
CA GLN A 111 -6.05 25.94 -4.08
C GLN A 111 -5.73 27.16 -4.96
N GLU A 112 -4.47 27.48 -5.16
CA GLU A 112 -4.01 28.54 -6.07
C GLU A 112 -4.09 28.14 -7.54
N GLU A 113 -4.30 26.84 -7.86
CA GLU A 113 -4.41 26.36 -9.23
C GLU A 113 -5.78 26.66 -9.84
N SER A 114 -5.84 26.77 -11.16
CA SER A 114 -7.06 27.08 -11.91
C SER A 114 -8.07 25.93 -12.02
N VAL A 115 -7.75 24.77 -11.43
CA VAL A 115 -8.57 23.56 -11.49
C VAL A 115 -9.23 23.29 -10.15
N THR A 116 -10.56 23.10 -10.17
CA THR A 116 -11.33 22.73 -8.99
C THR A 116 -11.37 21.21 -8.83
N LEU A 117 -10.93 20.72 -7.68
CA LEU A 117 -11.04 19.31 -7.31
C LEU A 117 -12.41 19.07 -6.68
N THR A 118 -13.13 18.04 -7.13
CA THR A 118 -14.52 17.78 -6.72
C THR A 118 -14.67 16.70 -5.66
N VAL A 119 -13.92 15.62 -5.76
CA VAL A 119 -14.03 14.44 -4.89
C VAL A 119 -12.85 14.34 -3.94
N VAL A 120 -11.64 14.61 -4.43
CA VAL A 120 -10.41 14.51 -3.63
C VAL A 120 -10.39 15.56 -2.52
N SER A 121 -10.87 16.78 -2.78
CA SER A 121 -11.00 17.83 -1.76
C SER A 121 -11.85 17.37 -0.57
N GLN A 122 -12.98 16.71 -0.82
CA GLN A 122 -13.83 16.16 0.25
C GLN A 122 -13.12 15.09 1.09
N THR A 123 -12.18 14.34 0.50
CA THR A 123 -11.37 13.37 1.23
C THR A 123 -10.33 14.07 2.10
N VAL A 124 -9.71 15.12 1.59
CA VAL A 124 -8.71 15.93 2.31
C VAL A 124 -9.35 16.70 3.48
N ASP A 125 -10.55 17.26 3.29
CA ASP A 125 -11.28 17.97 4.34
C ASP A 125 -11.63 17.11 5.56
N GLN A 126 -11.64 15.78 5.40
CA GLN A 126 -11.86 14.83 6.48
C GLN A 126 -10.58 14.50 7.26
N LEU A 127 -9.40 14.92 6.79
CA LEU A 127 -8.15 14.70 7.52
C LEU A 127 -8.15 15.52 8.82
N THR A 128 -7.85 14.84 9.91
CA THR A 128 -7.76 15.49 11.23
C THR A 128 -6.31 15.84 11.53
N LEU A 129 -6.00 17.14 11.52
CA LEU A 129 -4.69 17.65 11.95
C LEU A 129 -4.57 17.61 13.46
N MET A 130 -3.38 17.21 13.95
CA MET A 130 -3.07 17.10 15.38
C MET A 130 -1.74 17.81 15.67
N PRO A 131 -1.68 19.16 15.54
CA PRO A 131 -0.41 19.90 15.55
C PRO A 131 0.36 19.74 16.88
N GLU A 132 -0.32 19.81 18.02
CA GLU A 132 0.34 19.68 19.34
C GLU A 132 0.89 18.27 19.57
N ILE A 133 0.12 17.24 19.20
CA ILE A 133 0.56 15.84 19.28
C ILE A 133 1.75 15.64 18.35
N THR A 134 1.63 16.08 17.09
CA THR A 134 2.69 15.97 16.09
C THR A 134 3.99 16.61 16.57
N LYS A 135 3.92 17.83 17.11
CA LYS A 135 5.07 18.56 17.65
C LYS A 135 5.71 17.79 18.82
N ARG A 136 4.89 17.34 19.78
CA ARG A 136 5.37 16.59 20.95
C ARG A 136 6.06 15.29 20.53
N MET A 137 5.48 14.55 19.59
CA MET A 137 6.04 13.31 19.05
C MET A 137 7.38 13.55 18.37
N MET A 138 7.47 14.55 17.47
CA MET A 138 8.70 14.89 16.73
C MET A 138 9.83 15.37 17.64
N GLN A 139 9.51 16.02 18.76
CA GLN A 139 10.51 16.43 19.76
C GLN A 139 11.00 15.27 20.61
N SER A 140 10.26 14.16 20.64
CA SER A 140 10.51 13.06 21.57
C SER A 140 11.11 11.83 20.92
N ILE A 141 10.82 11.55 19.65
CA ILE A 141 11.19 10.29 18.98
C ILE A 141 11.70 10.59 17.57
N ASP A 142 12.80 9.94 17.18
CA ASP A 142 13.32 9.97 15.83
C ASP A 142 12.60 8.94 14.90
N ASP A 143 12.99 8.92 13.62
CA ASP A 143 12.38 8.04 12.62
C ASP A 143 12.69 6.54 12.86
N ASP A 144 13.71 6.20 13.64
CA ASP A 144 14.08 4.83 14.04
C ASP A 144 13.42 4.39 15.35
N GLY A 145 12.72 5.28 16.02
CA GLY A 145 12.05 5.02 17.30
C GLY A 145 12.94 5.21 18.54
N ARG A 146 14.09 5.89 18.38
CA ARG A 146 14.94 6.25 19.51
C ARG A 146 14.39 7.51 20.18
N ILE A 147 14.44 7.51 21.52
CA ILE A 147 14.00 8.68 22.27
C ILE A 147 15.10 9.75 22.23
N LEU A 148 14.70 10.94 21.80
CA LEU A 148 15.59 12.10 21.67
C LEU A 148 15.90 12.72 23.05
N ASP A 149 17.04 13.39 23.18
CA ASP A 149 17.41 14.10 24.40
C ASP A 149 16.42 15.22 24.74
N ASP A 150 15.75 15.76 23.72
CA ASP A 150 14.75 16.83 23.89
C ASP A 150 13.41 16.32 24.39
N ALA A 151 13.23 14.99 24.49
CA ALA A 151 12.01 14.39 25.03
C ALA A 151 11.72 14.79 26.48
N SER A 152 12.77 14.92 27.32
CA SER A 152 12.66 15.50 28.65
C SER A 152 13.96 16.14 29.12
N ALA A 153 13.83 17.15 30.01
CA ALA A 153 14.99 17.76 30.66
C ALA A 153 15.76 16.76 31.56
N GLU A 154 15.04 15.84 32.15
CA GLU A 154 15.59 14.78 33.02
C GLU A 154 16.43 13.78 32.19
N LEU A 155 15.91 13.27 31.08
CA LEU A 155 16.64 12.36 30.18
C LEU A 155 17.94 13.00 29.68
N ARG A 156 17.85 14.27 29.26
CA ARG A 156 19.01 15.03 28.79
C ARG A 156 20.08 15.16 29.88
N ALA A 157 19.67 15.43 31.13
CA ALA A 157 20.58 15.52 32.28
C ALA A 157 21.24 14.19 32.58
N ILE A 158 20.46 13.11 32.64
CA ILE A 158 20.95 11.74 32.84
C ILE A 158 22.00 11.36 31.80
N ARG A 159 21.70 11.53 30.53
CA ARG A 159 22.61 11.19 29.40
C ARG A 159 23.90 12.00 29.45
N ARG A 160 23.83 13.29 29.79
CA ARG A 160 25.02 14.10 29.98
C ARG A 160 25.89 13.57 31.13
N THR A 161 25.25 13.13 32.22
CA THR A 161 25.97 12.55 33.37
C THR A 161 26.62 11.23 32.97
N ILE A 162 25.92 10.35 32.24
CA ILE A 162 26.46 9.09 31.72
C ILE A 162 27.73 9.35 30.87
N VAL A 163 27.64 10.26 29.88
CA VAL A 163 28.78 10.59 29.02
C VAL A 163 29.97 11.13 29.80
N ARG A 164 29.71 12.03 30.78
CA ARG A 164 30.75 12.56 31.65
C ARG A 164 31.40 11.46 32.47
N THR A 165 30.62 10.63 33.17
CA THR A 165 31.13 9.53 34.01
C THR A 165 31.93 8.54 33.15
N GLN A 166 31.49 8.19 31.95
CA GLN A 166 32.26 7.33 31.02
C GLN A 166 33.61 7.93 30.66
N ASN A 167 33.65 9.22 30.35
CA ASN A 167 34.91 9.92 30.03
C ASN A 167 35.86 9.99 31.25
N ASP A 168 35.31 10.22 32.42
CA ASP A 168 36.08 10.24 33.66
C ASP A 168 36.68 8.86 33.97
N ILE A 169 35.91 7.79 33.81
CA ILE A 169 36.38 6.40 33.95
C ILE A 169 37.53 6.15 32.97
N ARG A 170 37.30 6.42 31.66
CA ARG A 170 38.32 6.22 30.62
C ARG A 170 39.59 7.01 30.90
N SER A 171 39.47 8.25 31.39
CA SER A 171 40.61 9.09 31.77
C SER A 171 41.41 8.48 32.90
N ARG A 172 40.73 8.01 33.96
CA ARG A 172 41.40 7.37 35.13
C ARG A 172 42.04 6.04 34.74
N MET A 173 41.34 5.21 33.96
CA MET A 173 41.87 3.93 33.52
C MET A 173 42.99 4.08 32.51
N GLY A 174 42.96 5.15 31.69
CA GLY A 174 44.02 5.47 30.74
C GLY A 174 45.40 5.71 31.36
N LYS A 175 45.45 6.06 32.66
CA LYS A 175 46.71 6.17 33.40
C LYS A 175 47.42 4.82 33.57
N TYR A 176 46.67 3.74 33.75
CA TYR A 176 47.20 2.39 33.82
C TYR A 176 47.78 1.92 32.47
N LEU A 177 47.23 2.36 31.34
CA LEU A 177 47.66 1.94 30.01
C LEU A 177 49.00 2.55 29.59
N LYS A 178 49.34 3.72 30.13
CA LYS A 178 50.55 4.50 29.72
C LYS A 178 51.58 4.66 30.85
N GLY A 179 51.28 4.26 32.04
CA GLY A 179 52.14 4.43 33.22
C GLY A 179 53.03 3.24 33.51
N ALA A 180 53.64 3.24 34.72
CA ALA A 180 54.45 2.17 35.23
C ALA A 180 53.68 0.80 35.33
N ASP A 181 52.37 0.86 35.38
CA ASP A 181 51.49 -0.29 35.48
C ASP A 181 51.23 -0.99 34.15
N ALA A 182 51.55 -0.38 33.00
CA ALA A 182 51.34 -0.97 31.66
C ALA A 182 52.00 -2.32 31.49
N LYS A 183 53.13 -2.56 32.13
CA LYS A 183 53.87 -3.87 32.10
C LYS A 183 53.10 -5.03 32.73
N TYR A 184 52.10 -4.75 33.59
CA TYR A 184 51.28 -5.77 34.25
C TYR A 184 50.01 -6.12 33.46
N LEU A 185 49.71 -5.35 32.39
CA LEU A 185 48.58 -5.61 31.51
C LEU A 185 48.90 -6.74 30.51
N THR A 186 47.92 -7.50 30.15
CA THR A 186 48.05 -8.45 29.02
C THR A 186 47.92 -7.68 27.70
N GLU A 187 47.04 -6.70 27.65
CA GLU A 187 46.80 -5.79 26.53
C GLU A 187 46.56 -4.38 27.04
N SER A 188 47.09 -3.38 26.37
CA SER A 188 46.93 -1.95 26.77
C SER A 188 45.61 -1.36 26.26
N ILE A 189 44.47 -1.96 26.64
CA ILE A 189 43.12 -1.55 26.25
C ILE A 189 42.21 -1.41 27.45
N ILE A 190 41.16 -0.58 27.33
CA ILE A 190 40.00 -0.56 28.19
C ILE A 190 38.87 -1.29 27.49
N THR A 191 38.29 -2.28 28.13
CA THR A 191 37.18 -3.04 27.57
C THR A 191 35.99 -3.05 28.55
N MET A 192 34.88 -3.68 28.15
CA MET A 192 33.71 -3.86 29.01
C MET A 192 33.46 -5.34 29.27
N ARG A 193 33.12 -5.66 30.53
CA ARG A 193 32.59 -6.95 30.98
C ARG A 193 31.44 -6.67 31.95
N ASP A 194 30.34 -7.36 31.76
CA ASP A 194 29.13 -7.21 32.61
C ASP A 194 28.68 -5.73 32.77
N ASP A 195 28.71 -4.97 31.68
CA ASP A 195 28.38 -3.53 31.64
C ASP A 195 29.34 -2.66 32.49
N ARG A 196 30.56 -3.13 32.79
CA ARG A 196 31.58 -2.40 33.56
C ARG A 196 32.85 -2.19 32.74
N PHE A 197 33.47 -1.06 32.93
CA PHE A 197 34.80 -0.82 32.36
C PHE A 197 35.85 -1.56 33.14
N VAL A 198 36.65 -2.37 32.45
CA VAL A 198 37.71 -3.23 33.00
C VAL A 198 38.99 -3.10 32.20
N ILE A 199 40.12 -3.49 32.79
CA ILE A 199 41.42 -3.66 32.13
C ILE A 199 41.85 -5.14 32.19
N PRO A 200 42.44 -5.68 31.06
CA PRO A 200 42.97 -7.02 31.06
C PRO A 200 44.38 -7.04 31.71
N ILE A 201 44.49 -7.71 32.83
CA ILE A 201 45.74 -7.84 33.56
C ILE A 201 46.22 -9.30 33.56
N ARG A 202 47.56 -9.51 33.75
CA ARG A 202 48.09 -10.83 34.01
C ARG A 202 47.66 -11.32 35.39
N ALA A 203 47.21 -12.56 35.50
CA ALA A 203 46.59 -13.11 36.69
C ALA A 203 47.46 -12.98 37.97
N GLU A 204 48.79 -13.07 37.80
CA GLU A 204 49.79 -12.96 38.88
C GLU A 204 49.83 -11.57 39.54
N TYR A 205 49.35 -10.49 38.82
CA TYR A 205 49.36 -9.13 39.34
C TYR A 205 48.01 -8.64 39.85
N LYS A 206 47.04 -9.55 40.11
CA LYS A 206 45.74 -9.21 40.64
C LYS A 206 45.78 -8.29 41.88
N GLN A 207 46.67 -8.60 42.82
CA GLN A 207 46.79 -7.85 44.07
C GLN A 207 47.29 -6.40 43.86
N HIS A 208 48.05 -6.15 42.81
CA HIS A 208 48.61 -4.83 42.51
C HIS A 208 47.53 -3.77 42.17
N PHE A 209 46.50 -4.19 41.41
CA PHE A 209 45.42 -3.28 40.99
C PHE A 209 44.30 -3.18 42.01
N GLY A 210 44.16 -4.15 42.92
CA GLY A 210 42.99 -4.24 43.76
C GLY A 210 41.71 -4.36 42.96
N GLY A 211 40.57 -4.11 43.62
CA GLY A 211 39.27 -4.06 42.90
C GLY A 211 38.63 -5.41 42.64
N ILE A 212 37.80 -5.50 41.60
CA ILE A 212 36.90 -6.64 41.36
C ILE A 212 37.28 -7.32 40.03
N VAL A 213 37.37 -8.64 40.04
CA VAL A 213 37.51 -9.47 38.82
C VAL A 213 36.10 -9.77 38.30
N HIS A 214 35.82 -9.39 37.04
CA HIS A 214 34.53 -9.64 36.37
C HIS A 214 34.59 -10.81 35.44
N ASP A 215 35.77 -11.12 34.84
CA ASP A 215 35.90 -12.19 33.87
C ASP A 215 37.36 -12.69 33.85
N GLN A 216 37.57 -13.86 33.22
CA GLN A 216 38.91 -14.39 32.97
C GLN A 216 39.01 -15.04 31.55
N SER A 217 40.21 -15.04 30.98
CA SER A 217 40.47 -15.75 29.74
C SER A 217 40.30 -17.26 29.90
N ALA A 218 40.05 -17.97 28.79
CA ALA A 218 39.91 -19.43 28.81
C ALA A 218 41.12 -20.17 29.39
N SER A 219 42.33 -19.59 29.28
CA SER A 219 43.58 -20.13 29.86
C SER A 219 43.77 -19.73 31.32
N GLY A 220 42.93 -18.83 31.88
CA GLY A 220 43.10 -18.29 33.23
C GLY A 220 44.28 -17.31 33.38
N GLN A 221 45.06 -17.03 32.35
CA GLN A 221 46.24 -16.16 32.40
C GLN A 221 45.92 -14.67 32.39
N THR A 222 44.75 -14.27 31.87
CA THR A 222 44.29 -12.90 31.82
C THR A 222 43.03 -12.75 32.70
N LEU A 223 43.05 -11.78 33.63
CA LEU A 223 41.90 -11.39 34.40
C LEU A 223 41.39 -10.02 33.91
N TYR A 224 40.09 -9.89 33.79
CA TYR A 224 39.43 -8.60 33.49
C TYR A 224 39.06 -7.94 34.79
N VAL A 225 39.83 -6.95 35.19
CA VAL A 225 39.72 -6.32 36.49
C VAL A 225 39.16 -4.91 36.42
N GLU A 226 38.20 -4.63 37.24
CA GLU A 226 37.73 -3.29 37.58
C GLU A 226 38.63 -2.74 38.69
N PRO A 227 39.52 -1.77 38.44
CA PRO A 227 40.40 -1.23 39.46
C PRO A 227 39.62 -0.54 40.60
N SER A 228 40.11 -0.64 41.83
CA SER A 228 39.43 -0.12 43.04
C SER A 228 39.02 1.35 42.93
N ASN A 229 39.83 2.19 42.27
CA ASN A 229 39.60 3.63 42.11
C ASN A 229 38.52 3.98 41.07
N VAL A 230 37.96 3.03 40.32
CA VAL A 230 36.87 3.24 39.36
C VAL A 230 35.59 2.49 39.75
N VAL A 231 35.60 1.64 40.74
CA VAL A 231 34.44 0.83 41.18
C VAL A 231 33.22 1.74 41.48
N GLU A 232 33.41 2.81 42.25
CA GLU A 232 32.28 3.70 42.60
C GLU A 232 31.77 4.44 41.34
N MET A 233 32.63 4.80 40.38
CA MET A 233 32.24 5.44 39.15
C MET A 233 31.46 4.48 38.24
N ASN A 234 31.90 3.23 38.13
CA ASN A 234 31.13 2.19 37.41
C ASN A 234 29.78 1.91 38.12
N ASN A 235 29.72 1.94 39.46
CA ASN A 235 28.45 1.83 40.17
C ASN A 235 27.54 3.02 39.86
N GLN A 236 28.07 4.25 39.86
CA GLN A 236 27.31 5.42 39.46
C GLN A 236 26.82 5.33 38.02
N LEU A 237 27.69 4.97 37.10
CA LEU A 237 27.33 4.77 35.68
C LEU A 237 26.16 3.76 35.53
N ARG A 238 26.20 2.67 36.32
CA ARG A 238 25.13 1.67 36.29
C ARG A 238 23.82 2.23 36.85
N ARG A 239 23.85 3.01 37.92
CA ARG A 239 22.68 3.69 38.46
C ARG A 239 22.07 4.64 37.42
N ASP A 240 22.93 5.45 36.77
CA ASP A 240 22.49 6.40 35.74
C ASP A 240 21.89 5.72 34.52
N GLN A 241 22.45 4.61 34.06
CA GLN A 241 21.88 3.80 32.95
C GLN A 241 20.52 3.19 33.34
N LEU A 242 20.33 2.76 34.58
CA LEU A 242 19.03 2.28 35.05
C LEU A 242 18.00 3.42 35.14
N ALA A 243 18.44 4.60 35.57
CA ALA A 243 17.61 5.80 35.56
C ALA A 243 17.22 6.23 34.12
N GLU A 244 18.16 6.17 33.16
CA GLU A 244 17.89 6.41 31.75
C GLU A 244 16.77 5.49 31.24
N ARG A 245 16.91 4.16 31.43
CA ARG A 245 15.90 3.19 31.03
C ARG A 245 14.54 3.40 31.73
N ALA A 246 14.53 3.85 32.96
CA ALA A 246 13.29 4.16 33.66
C ALA A 246 12.62 5.40 33.09
N GLU A 247 13.39 6.46 32.82
CA GLU A 247 12.89 7.69 32.22
C GLU A 247 12.40 7.46 30.75
N GLU A 248 13.13 6.68 29.99
CA GLU A 248 12.68 6.30 28.64
C GLU A 248 11.32 5.59 28.67
N ARG A 249 11.12 4.64 29.60
CA ARG A 249 9.83 3.98 29.77
C ARG A 249 8.72 4.95 30.19
N ARG A 250 9.04 5.91 31.06
CA ARG A 250 8.09 6.95 31.46
C ARG A 250 7.66 7.81 30.29
N ILE A 251 8.62 8.23 29.45
CA ILE A 251 8.35 9.02 28.24
C ILE A 251 7.49 8.23 27.25
N LEU A 252 7.81 6.96 26.98
CA LEU A 252 7.02 6.11 26.10
C LEU A 252 5.58 5.95 26.59
N ALA A 253 5.38 5.79 27.90
CA ALA A 253 4.05 5.72 28.51
C ALA A 253 3.29 7.05 28.35
N GLU A 254 3.92 8.19 28.65
CA GLU A 254 3.34 9.52 28.48
C GLU A 254 2.89 9.77 27.01
N LEU A 255 3.77 9.47 26.05
CA LEU A 255 3.45 9.62 24.63
C LEU A 255 2.32 8.68 24.18
N THR A 256 2.30 7.47 24.73
CA THR A 256 1.22 6.51 24.47
C THR A 256 -0.12 7.04 24.99
N ASP A 257 -0.13 7.56 26.22
CA ASP A 257 -1.34 8.11 26.82
C ASP A 257 -1.85 9.36 26.08
N LEU A 258 -0.94 10.18 25.57
CA LEU A 258 -1.28 11.33 24.72
C LEU A 258 -2.05 10.92 23.44
N LEU A 259 -1.76 9.74 22.90
CA LEU A 259 -2.41 9.23 21.67
C LEU A 259 -3.76 8.55 21.93
N ARG A 260 -4.05 8.08 23.17
CA ARG A 260 -5.25 7.31 23.48
C ARG A 260 -6.56 7.98 23.09
N PRO A 261 -6.79 9.27 23.36
CA PRO A 261 -8.03 9.96 22.98
C PRO A 261 -8.25 9.96 21.46
N SER A 262 -7.16 10.14 20.69
CA SER A 262 -7.19 10.34 19.23
C SER A 262 -7.05 9.06 18.41
N ARG A 263 -7.27 7.88 19.00
CA ARG A 263 -7.07 6.59 18.30
C ARG A 263 -7.99 6.40 17.10
N HIS A 264 -9.21 6.95 17.15
CA HIS A 264 -10.18 6.83 16.06
C HIS A 264 -9.80 7.71 14.89
N GLU A 265 -9.39 8.93 15.17
CA GLU A 265 -8.92 9.91 14.19
C GLU A 265 -7.62 9.45 13.53
N LEU A 266 -6.70 8.82 14.26
CA LEU A 266 -5.49 8.24 13.70
C LEU A 266 -5.80 7.11 12.70
N LEU A 267 -6.77 6.24 13.02
CA LEU A 267 -7.22 5.20 12.08
C LEU A 267 -7.96 5.80 10.88
N ALA A 268 -8.80 6.81 11.09
CA ALA A 268 -9.48 7.52 10.02
C ALA A 268 -8.46 8.17 9.07
N ASN A 269 -7.48 8.89 9.60
CA ASN A 269 -6.40 9.48 8.82
C ASN A 269 -5.64 8.43 8.01
N MET A 270 -5.30 7.28 8.62
CA MET A 270 -4.62 6.19 7.92
C MET A 270 -5.42 5.66 6.73
N ASN A 271 -6.75 5.52 6.87
CA ASN A 271 -7.63 5.09 5.79
C ASN A 271 -7.74 6.16 4.69
N LEU A 272 -7.84 7.44 5.06
CA LEU A 272 -7.92 8.56 4.11
C LEU A 272 -6.62 8.71 3.32
N VAL A 273 -5.46 8.59 3.98
CA VAL A 273 -4.16 8.60 3.31
C VAL A 273 -4.03 7.41 2.34
N GLY A 274 -4.49 6.21 2.73
CA GLY A 274 -4.54 5.06 1.83
C GLY A 274 -5.46 5.28 0.62
N ARG A 275 -6.57 6.00 0.79
CA ARG A 275 -7.44 6.39 -0.33
C ARG A 275 -6.76 7.39 -1.27
N LEU A 276 -6.03 8.36 -0.74
CA LEU A 276 -5.25 9.31 -1.55
C LEU A 276 -4.11 8.62 -2.32
N ASP A 277 -3.47 7.61 -1.72
CA ASP A 277 -2.51 6.73 -2.39
C ASP A 277 -3.15 5.99 -3.57
N PHE A 278 -4.35 5.47 -3.39
CA PHE A 278 -5.13 4.84 -4.46
C PHE A 278 -5.49 5.83 -5.59
N VAL A 279 -5.80 7.09 -5.26
CA VAL A 279 -6.03 8.15 -6.27
C VAL A 279 -4.76 8.38 -7.09
N ASN A 280 -3.59 8.50 -6.45
CA ASN A 280 -2.30 8.58 -7.14
C ASN A 280 -2.09 7.40 -8.08
N ALA A 281 -2.36 6.18 -7.60
CA ALA A 281 -2.17 4.97 -8.39
C ALA A 281 -3.05 4.95 -9.63
N LYS A 282 -4.33 5.34 -9.53
CA LYS A 282 -5.25 5.46 -10.68
C LYS A 282 -4.76 6.48 -11.71
N ALA A 283 -4.33 7.65 -11.24
CA ALA A 283 -3.82 8.71 -12.12
C ALA A 283 -2.53 8.29 -12.84
N LYS A 284 -1.61 7.66 -12.14
CA LYS A 284 -0.36 7.13 -12.72
C LYS A 284 -0.62 6.03 -13.74
N LEU A 285 -1.55 5.12 -13.43
CA LEU A 285 -1.96 4.05 -14.36
C LEU A 285 -2.59 4.66 -15.63
N ALA A 286 -3.49 5.64 -15.47
CA ALA A 286 -4.09 6.36 -16.61
C ALA A 286 -3.03 7.01 -17.50
N HIS A 287 -2.06 7.69 -16.90
CA HIS A 287 -0.95 8.31 -17.61
C HIS A 287 -0.09 7.26 -18.33
N GLN A 288 0.29 6.17 -17.67
CA GLN A 288 1.12 5.09 -18.26
C GLN A 288 0.43 4.45 -19.46
N LEU A 289 -0.88 4.20 -19.37
CA LEU A 289 -1.65 3.58 -20.44
C LEU A 289 -2.02 4.56 -21.57
N GLY A 290 -1.85 5.86 -21.37
CA GLY A 290 -2.42 6.90 -22.25
C GLY A 290 -3.93 6.77 -22.32
N ALA A 291 -4.55 6.54 -21.16
CA ALA A 291 -5.98 6.35 -21.00
C ALA A 291 -6.69 7.70 -20.81
N VAL A 292 -7.94 7.76 -21.22
CA VAL A 292 -8.78 8.96 -21.17
C VAL A 292 -10.00 8.75 -20.26
N LEU A 293 -10.56 9.83 -19.76
CA LEU A 293 -11.84 9.82 -19.05
C LEU A 293 -12.96 9.47 -20.03
N PRO A 294 -13.72 8.36 -19.83
CA PRO A 294 -14.90 8.08 -20.64
C PRO A 294 -16.10 8.91 -20.16
N GLU A 295 -16.98 9.25 -21.09
CA GLU A 295 -18.33 9.68 -20.75
C GLU A 295 -19.13 8.48 -20.19
N VAL A 296 -19.96 8.72 -19.18
CA VAL A 296 -20.81 7.66 -18.59
C VAL A 296 -22.25 7.85 -19.06
N SER A 297 -22.81 6.83 -19.70
CA SER A 297 -24.23 6.82 -20.11
C SER A 297 -25.08 6.12 -19.06
N GLN A 298 -26.26 6.69 -18.76
CA GLN A 298 -27.30 6.00 -18.00
C GLN A 298 -28.02 4.94 -18.82
N GLU A 299 -27.94 5.07 -20.15
CA GLU A 299 -28.41 4.09 -21.11
C GLU A 299 -27.31 3.06 -21.36
N ASN A 300 -27.66 1.91 -21.91
CA ASN A 300 -26.69 0.83 -22.17
C ASN A 300 -25.85 1.12 -23.44
N ILE A 301 -25.39 2.36 -23.60
CA ILE A 301 -24.62 2.80 -24.77
C ILE A 301 -23.14 2.58 -24.53
N VAL A 302 -22.50 1.87 -25.45
CA VAL A 302 -21.06 1.76 -25.56
C VAL A 302 -20.63 2.36 -26.87
N ASN A 303 -19.84 3.42 -26.85
CA ASN A 303 -19.28 4.08 -28.02
C ASN A 303 -17.78 4.29 -27.78
N LEU A 304 -16.96 3.34 -28.19
CA LEU A 304 -15.52 3.36 -28.00
C LEU A 304 -14.85 3.78 -29.32
N ARG A 305 -14.11 4.89 -29.27
CA ARG A 305 -13.35 5.40 -30.40
C ARG A 305 -11.88 5.02 -30.26
N GLN A 306 -11.31 4.38 -31.27
CA GLN A 306 -9.91 3.94 -31.30
C GLN A 306 -9.53 3.18 -30.02
N ALA A 307 -10.42 2.28 -29.59
CA ALA A 307 -10.23 1.44 -28.41
C ALA A 307 -9.05 0.50 -28.59
N ARG A 308 -8.18 0.43 -27.60
CA ARG A 308 -6.98 -0.40 -27.57
C ARG A 308 -7.02 -1.30 -26.36
N HIS A 309 -6.53 -2.54 -26.52
CA HIS A 309 -6.41 -3.45 -25.38
C HIS A 309 -5.30 -2.98 -24.44
N PRO A 310 -5.58 -2.66 -23.16
CA PRO A 310 -4.62 -2.01 -22.24
C PRO A 310 -3.40 -2.89 -21.91
N LEU A 311 -3.51 -4.21 -22.05
CA LEU A 311 -2.43 -5.17 -21.75
C LEU A 311 -1.56 -5.50 -22.98
N ILE A 312 -1.85 -4.92 -24.15
CA ILE A 312 -1.03 -5.09 -25.34
C ILE A 312 -0.18 -3.84 -25.55
N ALA A 313 1.09 -4.03 -25.84
CA ALA A 313 2.02 -2.93 -26.08
C ALA A 313 1.49 -2.00 -27.20
N ARG A 314 1.61 -0.68 -26.98
CA ARG A 314 1.02 0.37 -27.84
C ARG A 314 1.44 0.26 -29.31
N GLU A 315 2.65 -0.23 -29.56
CA GLU A 315 3.21 -0.41 -30.91
C GLU A 315 2.63 -1.61 -31.64
N LYS A 316 1.99 -2.52 -30.94
CA LYS A 316 1.44 -3.79 -31.47
C LYS A 316 -0.07 -3.83 -31.49
N VAL A 317 -0.73 -3.00 -30.67
CA VAL A 317 -2.18 -3.02 -30.54
C VAL A 317 -2.83 -2.31 -31.73
N VAL A 318 -3.86 -2.92 -32.29
CA VAL A 318 -4.70 -2.30 -33.33
C VAL A 318 -5.89 -1.64 -32.63
N ALA A 319 -6.10 -0.36 -32.93
CA ALA A 319 -7.21 0.39 -32.38
C ALA A 319 -8.50 0.12 -33.24
N ASN A 320 -9.64 -0.01 -32.55
CA ASN A 320 -10.92 -0.28 -33.18
C ASN A 320 -12.00 0.71 -32.68
N ASP A 321 -12.92 1.06 -33.59
CA ASP A 321 -14.12 1.80 -33.26
C ASP A 321 -15.26 0.81 -33.02
N ILE A 322 -15.95 0.93 -31.88
CA ILE A 322 -17.00 -0.01 -31.48
C ILE A 322 -18.18 0.79 -30.95
N GLN A 323 -19.36 0.59 -31.54
CA GLN A 323 -20.60 1.25 -31.17
C GLN A 323 -21.68 0.20 -30.87
N LEU A 324 -22.36 0.28 -29.73
CA LEU A 324 -23.43 -0.62 -29.33
C LEU A 324 -24.45 0.16 -28.46
N GLY A 325 -25.72 -0.20 -28.54
CA GLY A 325 -26.78 0.34 -27.67
C GLY A 325 -27.48 1.60 -28.21
N LYS A 326 -27.01 2.18 -29.34
CA LYS A 326 -27.63 3.35 -29.94
C LYS A 326 -28.53 2.97 -31.14
N ASP A 327 -27.93 2.49 -32.21
CA ASP A 327 -28.63 2.13 -33.43
C ASP A 327 -28.91 0.61 -33.51
N TYR A 328 -28.16 -0.17 -32.76
CA TYR A 328 -28.28 -1.64 -32.68
C TYR A 328 -27.78 -2.15 -31.35
N ASN A 329 -28.41 -3.21 -30.84
CA ASN A 329 -28.11 -3.84 -29.57
C ASN A 329 -27.25 -5.10 -29.71
N THR A 330 -26.86 -5.46 -30.92
CA THR A 330 -26.07 -6.67 -31.22
C THR A 330 -25.05 -6.40 -32.28
N ILE A 331 -23.81 -6.82 -32.06
CA ILE A 331 -22.72 -6.78 -33.05
C ILE A 331 -22.27 -8.21 -33.31
N ILE A 332 -22.16 -8.56 -34.60
CA ILE A 332 -21.61 -9.84 -35.05
C ILE A 332 -20.26 -9.58 -35.73
N ILE A 333 -19.19 -10.11 -35.14
CA ILE A 333 -17.84 -9.98 -35.69
C ILE A 333 -17.50 -11.27 -36.45
N THR A 334 -17.30 -11.18 -37.76
CA THR A 334 -16.93 -12.31 -38.63
C THR A 334 -15.51 -12.16 -39.15
N GLY A 335 -14.87 -13.29 -39.44
CA GLY A 335 -13.51 -13.31 -39.99
C GLY A 335 -12.70 -14.52 -39.50
N PRO A 336 -11.43 -14.65 -39.94
CA PRO A 336 -10.55 -15.74 -39.50
C PRO A 336 -10.20 -15.59 -38.02
N ASN A 337 -9.85 -16.70 -37.35
CA ASN A 337 -9.51 -16.68 -35.91
C ASN A 337 -8.27 -15.82 -35.59
N THR A 338 -7.34 -15.72 -36.54
CA THR A 338 -6.16 -14.83 -36.48
C THR A 338 -6.49 -13.35 -36.66
N GLY A 339 -7.76 -12.99 -36.97
CA GLY A 339 -8.20 -11.62 -37.27
C GLY A 339 -8.49 -10.73 -36.08
N GLY A 340 -8.21 -11.18 -34.84
CA GLY A 340 -8.34 -10.34 -33.62
C GLY A 340 -9.77 -10.28 -33.02
N LYS A 341 -10.71 -11.17 -33.44
CA LYS A 341 -12.10 -11.21 -32.91
C LYS A 341 -12.14 -11.31 -31.40
N THR A 342 -11.47 -12.31 -30.81
CA THR A 342 -11.36 -12.56 -29.38
C THR A 342 -10.75 -11.37 -28.63
N ILE A 343 -9.71 -10.76 -29.18
CA ILE A 343 -9.06 -9.58 -28.61
C ILE A 343 -10.03 -8.39 -28.60
N THR A 344 -10.83 -8.20 -29.66
CA THR A 344 -11.84 -7.14 -29.73
C THR A 344 -12.89 -7.31 -28.63
N LEU A 345 -13.43 -8.53 -28.46
CA LEU A 345 -14.38 -8.84 -27.38
C LEU A 345 -13.78 -8.59 -26.00
N LYS A 346 -12.56 -9.08 -25.75
CA LYS A 346 -11.84 -8.82 -24.51
C LYS A 346 -11.60 -7.34 -24.28
N THR A 347 -11.28 -6.58 -25.32
CA THR A 347 -11.06 -5.12 -25.21
C THR A 347 -12.33 -4.43 -24.75
N VAL A 348 -13.47 -4.68 -25.39
CA VAL A 348 -14.76 -4.09 -24.98
C VAL A 348 -15.08 -4.41 -23.54
N GLY A 349 -15.02 -5.70 -23.18
CA GLY A 349 -15.33 -6.13 -21.81
C GLY A 349 -14.39 -5.53 -20.77
N LEU A 350 -13.09 -5.54 -21.03
CA LEU A 350 -12.10 -5.02 -20.09
C LEU A 350 -12.22 -3.50 -19.89
N LEU A 351 -12.38 -2.73 -20.98
CA LEU A 351 -12.57 -1.27 -20.90
C LEU A 351 -13.87 -0.93 -20.17
N GLN A 352 -14.93 -1.71 -20.39
CA GLN A 352 -16.18 -1.55 -19.65
C GLN A 352 -16.01 -1.80 -18.14
N LEU A 353 -15.30 -2.88 -17.75
CA LEU A 353 -14.99 -3.17 -16.34
C LEU A 353 -14.09 -2.08 -15.72
N MET A 354 -13.10 -1.58 -16.47
CA MET A 354 -12.23 -0.48 -16.01
C MET A 354 -13.05 0.78 -15.74
N GLY A 355 -13.88 1.21 -16.70
CA GLY A 355 -14.71 2.40 -16.53
C GLY A 355 -15.69 2.29 -15.38
N GLN A 356 -16.40 1.16 -15.23
CA GLN A 356 -17.32 0.93 -14.11
C GLN A 356 -16.58 0.80 -12.74
N SER A 357 -15.26 0.61 -12.77
CA SER A 357 -14.43 0.64 -11.56
C SER A 357 -13.88 2.04 -11.25
N GLY A 358 -14.18 3.03 -12.10
CA GLY A 358 -13.66 4.39 -11.97
C GLY A 358 -12.22 4.54 -12.47
N LEU A 359 -11.77 3.66 -13.38
CA LEU A 359 -10.49 3.77 -14.07
C LEU A 359 -10.72 4.39 -15.47
N PHE A 360 -9.78 5.18 -15.94
CA PHE A 360 -9.75 5.67 -17.30
C PHE A 360 -9.54 4.52 -18.29
N ILE A 361 -9.97 4.71 -19.53
CA ILE A 361 -9.96 3.69 -20.56
C ILE A 361 -8.98 4.01 -21.70
N THR A 362 -8.39 3.00 -22.31
CA THR A 362 -7.47 3.15 -23.43
C THR A 362 -8.22 3.32 -24.76
N ALA A 363 -8.81 4.48 -24.92
CA ALA A 363 -9.57 4.89 -26.10
C ALA A 363 -9.24 6.36 -26.43
N ASN A 364 -9.89 6.92 -27.45
CA ASN A 364 -9.83 8.35 -27.69
C ASN A 364 -10.89 9.08 -26.84
N GLU A 365 -10.70 10.39 -26.69
CA GLU A 365 -11.67 11.31 -26.09
C GLU A 365 -13.06 11.16 -26.74
N GLU A 366 -14.11 11.55 -26.04
CA GLU A 366 -15.52 11.37 -26.43
C GLU A 366 -15.95 9.88 -26.54
N SER A 367 -15.15 8.94 -26.00
CA SER A 367 -15.59 7.57 -25.84
C SER A 367 -16.55 7.45 -24.67
N GLN A 368 -17.60 6.64 -24.86
CA GLN A 368 -18.69 6.49 -23.89
C GLN A 368 -18.81 5.04 -23.43
N ILE A 369 -19.06 4.85 -22.14
CA ILE A 369 -19.36 3.55 -21.52
C ILE A 369 -20.78 3.54 -20.97
N GLY A 370 -21.45 2.39 -21.04
CA GLY A 370 -22.69 2.16 -20.30
C GLY A 370 -22.44 1.79 -18.84
N VAL A 371 -23.50 1.74 -18.03
CA VAL A 371 -23.46 1.19 -16.69
C VAL A 371 -24.32 -0.08 -16.66
N PHE A 372 -23.65 -1.21 -16.78
CA PHE A 372 -24.32 -2.52 -16.82
C PHE A 372 -24.41 -3.13 -15.43
N ASP A 373 -25.51 -3.84 -15.16
CA ASP A 373 -25.72 -4.60 -13.92
C ASP A 373 -24.74 -5.76 -13.84
N ASP A 374 -24.54 -6.44 -14.98
CA ASP A 374 -23.56 -7.52 -15.12
C ASP A 374 -22.93 -7.53 -16.54
N VAL A 375 -21.69 -8.00 -16.57
CA VAL A 375 -20.98 -8.33 -17.79
C VAL A 375 -20.79 -9.85 -17.80
N PHE A 376 -21.24 -10.47 -18.88
CA PHE A 376 -21.05 -11.90 -19.09
C PHE A 376 -20.08 -12.14 -20.24
N ALA A 377 -19.19 -13.10 -20.07
CA ALA A 377 -18.19 -13.45 -21.07
C ALA A 377 -18.10 -14.97 -21.18
N ASP A 378 -18.26 -15.49 -22.40
CA ASP A 378 -17.90 -16.84 -22.79
C ASP A 378 -16.85 -16.72 -23.89
N ILE A 379 -15.60 -16.55 -23.48
CA ILE A 379 -14.44 -16.27 -24.31
C ILE A 379 -13.30 -17.18 -23.87
N GLY A 380 -12.74 -17.92 -24.78
CA GLY A 380 -11.56 -18.76 -24.55
C GLY A 380 -11.58 -20.03 -25.37
N ASP A 381 -10.44 -20.39 -25.94
CA ASP A 381 -10.16 -21.69 -26.54
C ASP A 381 -9.59 -22.62 -25.48
N ASP A 382 -10.34 -23.60 -25.02
CA ASP A 382 -9.74 -24.81 -24.42
C ASP A 382 -9.13 -25.66 -25.54
N GLN A 383 -7.97 -25.24 -26.06
CA GLN A 383 -7.22 -25.97 -27.10
C GLN A 383 -6.51 -27.21 -26.54
N SER A 384 -7.12 -27.98 -25.68
CA SER A 384 -6.63 -29.31 -25.35
C SER A 384 -7.31 -30.35 -26.23
N ILE A 385 -6.54 -31.12 -26.98
CA ILE A 385 -6.98 -32.13 -27.93
C ILE A 385 -7.82 -33.25 -27.28
N GLU A 386 -7.72 -33.41 -25.98
CA GLU A 386 -8.47 -34.41 -25.19
C GLU A 386 -9.86 -33.93 -24.71
N ALA A 387 -10.23 -32.68 -24.91
CA ALA A 387 -11.42 -32.05 -24.32
C ALA A 387 -12.59 -31.78 -25.27
N ASN A 388 -12.53 -32.14 -26.55
CA ASN A 388 -13.47 -31.67 -27.59
C ASN A 388 -14.96 -32.02 -27.39
N LEU A 389 -15.33 -33.01 -26.55
CA LEU A 389 -16.74 -33.30 -26.22
C LEU A 389 -17.16 -32.69 -24.88
N SER A 390 -16.22 -32.52 -23.94
CA SER A 390 -16.49 -31.90 -22.63
C SER A 390 -16.53 -30.37 -22.73
N THR A 391 -15.77 -29.74 -23.66
CA THR A 391 -15.76 -28.28 -23.90
C THR A 391 -17.09 -27.80 -24.47
N PHE A 392 -17.69 -28.50 -25.44
CA PHE A 392 -18.98 -28.10 -25.99
C PHE A 392 -20.09 -28.11 -24.92
N SER A 393 -20.15 -29.15 -24.07
CA SER A 393 -21.12 -29.20 -22.97
C SER A 393 -20.86 -28.05 -21.97
N SER A 394 -19.61 -27.74 -21.64
CA SER A 394 -19.29 -26.67 -20.68
C SER A 394 -19.63 -25.28 -21.22
N HIS A 395 -19.41 -25.01 -22.52
CA HIS A 395 -19.85 -23.77 -23.18
C HIS A 395 -21.38 -23.64 -23.18
N MET A 396 -22.11 -24.72 -23.51
CA MET A 396 -23.57 -24.73 -23.51
C MET A 396 -24.14 -24.49 -22.10
N ASP A 397 -23.60 -25.15 -21.07
CA ASP A 397 -24.00 -24.93 -19.68
C ASP A 397 -23.72 -23.50 -19.23
N ASN A 398 -22.59 -22.92 -19.64
CA ASN A 398 -22.26 -21.52 -19.35
C ASN A 398 -23.24 -20.55 -20.04
N ILE A 399 -23.54 -20.76 -21.33
CA ILE A 399 -24.52 -19.96 -22.09
C ILE A 399 -25.91 -20.07 -21.44
N ILE A 400 -26.38 -21.26 -21.07
CA ILE A 400 -27.65 -21.44 -20.36
C ILE A 400 -27.63 -20.70 -19.01
N SER A 401 -26.54 -20.79 -18.27
CA SER A 401 -26.37 -20.04 -17.01
C SER A 401 -26.41 -18.53 -17.23
N ILE A 402 -25.81 -18.03 -18.31
CA ILE A 402 -25.85 -16.61 -18.69
C ILE A 402 -27.30 -16.22 -19.00
N LEU A 403 -27.98 -16.94 -19.87
CA LEU A 403 -29.37 -16.67 -20.28
C LEU A 403 -30.33 -16.58 -19.10
N ASN A 404 -30.16 -17.43 -18.09
CA ASN A 404 -30.97 -17.42 -16.88
C ASN A 404 -30.72 -16.22 -15.94
N LYS A 405 -29.66 -15.44 -16.17
CA LYS A 405 -29.25 -14.29 -15.32
C LYS A 405 -29.32 -12.96 -16.05
N LEU A 406 -29.65 -12.96 -17.33
CA LEU A 406 -29.73 -11.75 -18.14
C LEU A 406 -30.77 -10.78 -17.57
N THR A 407 -30.40 -9.52 -17.59
CA THR A 407 -31.32 -8.39 -17.41
C THR A 407 -31.26 -7.51 -18.65
N SER A 408 -32.18 -6.55 -18.79
CA SER A 408 -32.14 -5.54 -19.84
C SER A 408 -30.86 -4.65 -19.80
N ARG A 409 -30.11 -4.71 -18.71
CA ARG A 409 -28.86 -3.99 -18.47
C ARG A 409 -27.65 -4.90 -18.36
N SER A 410 -27.62 -5.97 -19.12
CA SER A 410 -26.47 -6.89 -19.19
C SER A 410 -25.69 -6.72 -20.48
N LEU A 411 -24.35 -6.71 -20.37
CA LEU A 411 -23.45 -6.82 -21.52
C LEU A 411 -23.01 -8.28 -21.68
N VAL A 412 -23.20 -8.85 -22.88
CA VAL A 412 -22.87 -10.25 -23.17
C VAL A 412 -21.82 -10.30 -24.27
N LEU A 413 -20.74 -11.02 -24.01
CA LEU A 413 -19.60 -11.20 -24.91
C LEU A 413 -19.43 -12.70 -25.17
N LEU A 414 -19.70 -13.13 -26.42
CA LEU A 414 -19.64 -14.53 -26.81
C LEU A 414 -18.64 -14.71 -27.94
N ASP A 415 -17.68 -15.59 -27.75
CA ASP A 415 -16.75 -16.01 -28.80
C ASP A 415 -17.17 -17.39 -29.34
N GLU A 416 -16.92 -17.65 -30.59
CA GLU A 416 -17.14 -18.94 -31.27
C GLU A 416 -18.53 -19.59 -31.09
N LEU A 417 -19.61 -18.80 -31.15
CA LEU A 417 -20.97 -19.34 -31.15
C LEU A 417 -21.15 -20.42 -32.24
N GLY A 418 -21.21 -21.68 -31.79
CA GLY A 418 -21.44 -22.83 -32.67
C GLY A 418 -20.19 -23.59 -33.13
N ALA A 419 -19.01 -23.33 -32.56
CA ALA A 419 -17.85 -24.21 -32.76
C ALA A 419 -18.19 -25.62 -32.24
N GLY A 420 -17.99 -26.61 -33.07
CA GLY A 420 -18.28 -28.02 -32.74
C GLY A 420 -19.59 -28.60 -33.29
N THR A 421 -20.44 -27.83 -33.98
CA THR A 421 -21.63 -28.37 -34.64
C THR A 421 -21.39 -28.65 -36.14
N THR A 422 -21.52 -29.91 -36.55
CA THR A 422 -21.37 -30.36 -37.94
C THR A 422 -22.60 -30.06 -38.82
N ARG A 423 -23.64 -29.40 -38.30
CA ARG A 423 -24.88 -29.16 -39.09
C ARG A 423 -25.30 -27.69 -39.05
N LYS A 424 -25.20 -27.02 -40.21
CA LYS A 424 -25.70 -25.66 -40.46
C LYS A 424 -27.13 -25.38 -39.95
N LYS A 425 -27.99 -26.39 -39.81
CA LYS A 425 -29.36 -26.24 -39.31
C LYS A 425 -29.45 -26.03 -37.79
N GLY A 426 -28.48 -26.53 -37.02
CA GLY A 426 -28.46 -26.30 -35.55
C GLY A 426 -28.11 -24.88 -35.19
N LEU A 427 -27.18 -24.26 -35.92
CA LEU A 427 -26.78 -22.87 -35.76
C LEU A 427 -27.94 -21.88 -36.01
N LEU A 428 -28.72 -22.07 -37.05
CA LEU A 428 -29.87 -21.20 -37.36
C LEU A 428 -30.95 -21.29 -36.27
N TRP A 429 -31.19 -22.48 -35.72
CA TRP A 429 -32.17 -22.68 -34.65
C TRP A 429 -31.72 -22.04 -33.33
N GLN A 430 -30.45 -22.17 -32.97
CA GLN A 430 -29.87 -21.54 -31.77
C GLN A 430 -29.87 -20.01 -31.95
N TRP A 431 -29.56 -19.47 -33.09
CA TRP A 431 -29.64 -18.04 -33.39
C TRP A 431 -31.06 -17.49 -33.29
N GLN A 432 -32.04 -18.19 -33.87
CA GLN A 432 -33.44 -17.79 -33.75
C GLN A 432 -33.94 -17.83 -32.31
N SER A 433 -33.58 -18.86 -31.54
CA SER A 433 -33.95 -18.97 -30.13
C SER A 433 -33.26 -17.90 -29.29
N LEU A 434 -31.98 -17.60 -29.54
CA LEU A 434 -31.23 -16.54 -28.83
C LEU A 434 -31.79 -15.15 -29.15
N THR A 435 -32.04 -14.88 -30.41
CA THR A 435 -32.58 -13.58 -30.86
C THR A 435 -34.04 -13.41 -30.39
N GLN A 436 -34.83 -14.46 -30.39
CA GLN A 436 -36.19 -14.45 -29.90
C GLN A 436 -36.22 -14.28 -28.39
N PHE A 437 -35.36 -14.97 -27.63
CA PHE A 437 -35.24 -14.84 -26.17
C PHE A 437 -34.76 -13.44 -25.77
N ILE A 438 -33.81 -12.88 -26.48
CA ILE A 438 -33.32 -11.50 -26.25
C ILE A 438 -34.45 -10.51 -26.55
N ASN A 439 -35.19 -10.67 -27.62
CA ASN A 439 -36.30 -9.78 -27.97
C ASN A 439 -37.52 -9.93 -27.08
N GLU A 440 -37.78 -11.11 -26.49
CA GLU A 440 -38.92 -11.36 -25.62
C GLU A 440 -38.64 -10.96 -24.15
N ASN A 441 -37.36 -10.94 -23.71
CA ASN A 441 -36.98 -10.62 -22.32
C ASN A 441 -36.30 -9.27 -22.14
N VAL A 442 -36.08 -8.51 -23.20
CA VAL A 442 -35.35 -7.21 -23.20
C VAL A 442 -36.28 -6.04 -23.61
N ASN A 443 -37.59 -6.27 -23.76
CA ASN A 443 -38.58 -5.20 -23.96
C ASN A 443 -39.28 -4.82 -22.65
#